data_9a5d567e9e8c34b5a91da9b325b7f8b5
#
_entry.id   9a5d567e9e8c34b5a91da9b325b7f8b5
#
_cell.length_a   1.000
_cell.length_b   1.000
_cell.length_c   1.000
_cell.angle_alpha   90.00
_cell.angle_beta   90.00
_cell.angle_gamma   90.00
#
_symmetry.space_group_name_H-M   'P 1'
#
loop_
_entity.id
_entity.type
_entity.pdbx_description
1 polymer ?
#
loop_
_entity_poly.entity_id
_entity_poly.type
_entity_poly.pdbx_seq_one_letter_code
_entity_poly.pdbx_strand_id
1 'polypeptide(L)'
;SNPRPGSRYISDDVFEIIPDRIRLLTSYPRFAAYAATLDGQPLNSRSVNAAKVTDHHALLVTENLPGDLSPDERTIYEMIAARVLESFSAKCLMERTAVTLQSAGVTFSVSGSIIRVPGWRSVLNLPDEDKEDNATLPELHEGDSLPIYNSEALEKQTKPRPLHTESTLLAAMESAGKELENEEERQAMKEAGIGTPATRAAIIETLFSRDYIRREKKSLVPTEKGLAVHSIVRDKKIADISMTGSWESALAKIETGGMDSDTFHRGIEVYTAQITTELLNATISIASATDSPICPKCKQGHVLFFNKIAKCSNVDCTLKVFRGICNKQLTDKQITELVTKGKTGVIKGLQGKSGKSFDAALAFDAQFNVTFSFPDKGTPGTSKKKK
;
A
#
# COMPACT_ATOMS: atom_id res chain seq x y z
N SER A 1 8.34 4.57 -25.67
CA SER A 1 9.05 4.63 -24.38
C SER A 1 8.01 4.59 -23.26
N ASN A 2 8.37 3.99 -22.15
CA ASN A 2 7.48 3.89 -20.99
C ASN A 2 7.94 4.97 -19.98
N PRO A 3 7.40 6.19 -20.04
CA PRO A 3 7.88 7.30 -19.24
C PRO A 3 7.54 7.04 -17.76
N ARG A 4 8.57 6.94 -16.94
CA ARG A 4 8.47 6.84 -15.49
C ARG A 4 9.35 7.94 -14.88
N PRO A 5 8.93 9.21 -14.99
CA PRO A 5 9.75 10.32 -14.55
C PRO A 5 9.95 10.30 -13.05
N GLY A 6 11.19 10.42 -12.61
CA GLY A 6 11.54 10.69 -11.21
C GLY A 6 11.33 12.14 -10.83
N SER A 7 11.26 13.06 -11.81
CA SER A 7 11.11 14.49 -11.59
C SER A 7 9.68 14.98 -11.77
N ARG A 8 9.30 15.96 -10.96
CA ARG A 8 8.09 16.77 -11.08
C ARG A 8 8.33 18.13 -11.75
N TYR A 9 9.52 18.32 -12.28
CA TYR A 9 9.94 19.57 -12.92
C TYR A 9 10.07 19.37 -14.42
N ILE A 10 10.03 20.50 -15.14
CA ILE A 10 10.35 20.60 -16.56
C ILE A 10 11.51 21.57 -16.76
N SER A 11 12.20 21.50 -17.90
CA SER A 11 13.22 22.45 -18.32
C SER A 11 12.60 23.66 -19.01
N ASP A 12 13.38 24.70 -19.25
CA ASP A 12 12.93 25.94 -19.85
C ASP A 12 12.47 25.74 -21.30
N ASP A 13 13.16 24.91 -22.09
CA ASP A 13 12.77 24.54 -23.45
C ASP A 13 11.44 23.81 -23.51
N VAL A 14 11.16 22.92 -22.52
CA VAL A 14 9.85 22.26 -22.39
C VAL A 14 8.79 23.25 -21.95
N PHE A 15 9.11 24.29 -21.18
CA PHE A 15 8.15 25.31 -20.78
C PHE A 15 7.64 26.12 -21.97
N GLU A 16 8.46 26.34 -22.99
CA GLU A 16 8.07 27.07 -24.21
C GLU A 16 6.88 26.43 -24.96
N ILE A 17 6.71 25.11 -24.86
CA ILE A 17 5.60 24.39 -25.52
C ILE A 17 4.32 24.31 -24.67
N ILE A 18 4.36 24.69 -23.40
CA ILE A 18 3.21 24.57 -22.48
C ILE A 18 2.00 25.41 -22.95
N PRO A 19 2.15 26.65 -23.45
CA PRO A 19 1.02 27.40 -23.96
C PRO A 19 0.24 26.65 -25.06
N ASP A 20 0.94 25.96 -25.96
CA ASP A 20 0.29 25.19 -27.03
C ASP A 20 -0.43 23.95 -26.47
N ARG A 21 0.11 23.33 -25.43
CA ARG A 21 -0.56 22.21 -24.73
C ARG A 21 -1.83 22.66 -24.01
N ILE A 22 -1.80 23.84 -23.38
CA ILE A 22 -2.99 24.44 -22.76
C ILE A 22 -4.05 24.79 -23.82
N ARG A 23 -3.62 25.41 -24.93
CA ARG A 23 -4.52 25.74 -26.04
C ARG A 23 -5.17 24.46 -26.62
N LEU A 24 -4.45 23.36 -26.76
CA LEU A 24 -5.01 22.09 -27.20
C LEU A 24 -6.13 21.61 -26.26
N LEU A 25 -5.93 21.76 -24.94
CA LEU A 25 -6.93 21.34 -23.95
C LEU A 25 -8.21 22.19 -23.97
N THR A 26 -8.24 23.35 -24.64
CA THR A 26 -9.49 24.12 -24.88
C THR A 26 -10.48 23.35 -25.75
N SER A 27 -10.02 22.35 -26.51
CA SER A 27 -10.85 21.46 -27.32
C SER A 27 -11.21 20.14 -26.58
N TYR A 28 -10.71 19.90 -25.38
CA TYR A 28 -11.05 18.72 -24.58
C TYR A 28 -12.22 19.04 -23.65
N PRO A 29 -13.41 18.41 -23.81
CA PRO A 29 -14.68 18.87 -23.19
C PRO A 29 -14.58 19.11 -21.68
N ARG A 30 -13.90 18.23 -20.94
CA ARG A 30 -13.78 18.33 -19.47
C ARG A 30 -13.02 19.56 -19.02
N PHE A 31 -12.01 19.99 -19.75
CA PHE A 31 -11.11 21.06 -19.36
C PHE A 31 -11.23 22.32 -20.21
N ALA A 32 -12.06 22.29 -21.26
CA ALA A 32 -12.19 23.37 -22.24
C ALA A 32 -12.40 24.75 -21.61
N ALA A 33 -13.37 24.85 -20.71
CA ALA A 33 -13.70 26.12 -20.05
C ALA A 33 -12.53 26.66 -19.21
N TYR A 34 -11.86 25.80 -18.45
CA TYR A 34 -10.74 26.22 -17.61
C TYR A 34 -9.49 26.53 -18.43
N ALA A 35 -9.15 25.68 -19.39
CA ALA A 35 -8.00 25.89 -20.27
C ALA A 35 -8.11 27.22 -21.03
N ALA A 36 -9.33 27.58 -21.47
CA ALA A 36 -9.56 28.88 -22.11
C ALA A 36 -9.27 30.08 -21.19
N THR A 37 -9.38 29.94 -19.87
CA THR A 37 -9.01 31.02 -18.93
C THR A 37 -7.50 31.19 -18.80
N LEU A 38 -6.72 30.17 -19.14
CA LEU A 38 -5.25 30.21 -19.08
C LEU A 38 -4.63 30.56 -20.43
N ASP A 39 -5.31 30.33 -21.55
CA ASP A 39 -4.77 30.60 -22.88
C ASP A 39 -4.45 32.10 -23.04
N GLY A 40 -3.21 32.40 -23.44
CA GLY A 40 -2.72 33.76 -23.58
C GLY A 40 -2.42 34.48 -22.26
N GLN A 41 -2.56 33.83 -21.10
CA GLN A 41 -2.21 34.43 -19.80
C GLN A 41 -0.77 34.08 -19.37
N PRO A 42 -0.15 34.88 -18.52
CA PRO A 42 1.15 34.55 -17.90
C PRO A 42 1.02 33.27 -17.06
N LEU A 43 1.82 32.25 -17.40
CA LEU A 43 1.80 30.96 -16.72
C LEU A 43 2.70 30.96 -15.47
N ASN A 44 2.32 30.14 -14.49
CA ASN A 44 3.13 29.91 -13.29
C ASN A 44 4.37 29.08 -13.65
N SER A 45 5.57 29.57 -13.34
CA SER A 45 6.85 28.91 -13.65
C SER A 45 7.43 28.08 -12.49
N ARG A 46 6.67 27.85 -11.40
CA ARG A 46 7.19 27.17 -10.20
C ARG A 46 7.66 25.72 -10.46
N SER A 47 7.08 25.07 -11.46
CA SER A 47 7.46 23.71 -11.90
C SER A 47 8.58 23.72 -12.95
N VAL A 48 9.14 24.88 -13.29
CA VAL A 48 10.25 25.00 -14.24
C VAL A 48 11.56 25.03 -13.47
N ASN A 49 12.39 24.01 -13.62
CA ASN A 49 13.71 23.93 -13.00
C ASN A 49 14.54 22.83 -13.66
N ALA A 50 15.34 23.19 -14.65
CA ALA A 50 16.19 22.26 -15.40
C ALA A 50 17.14 21.46 -14.50
N ALA A 51 17.69 22.07 -13.44
CA ALA A 51 18.61 21.39 -12.51
C ALA A 51 17.98 20.26 -11.69
N LYS A 52 16.63 20.20 -11.65
CA LYS A 52 15.86 19.16 -10.96
C LYS A 52 15.20 18.17 -11.92
N VAL A 53 15.46 18.29 -13.19
CA VAL A 53 15.10 17.28 -14.18
C VAL A 53 16.21 16.23 -14.20
N THR A 54 15.85 14.98 -13.89
CA THR A 54 16.77 13.85 -13.94
C THR A 54 16.72 13.21 -15.34
N ASP A 55 16.51 11.90 -15.45
CA ASP A 55 16.44 11.19 -16.73
C ASP A 55 15.28 11.66 -17.63
N HIS A 56 14.17 12.06 -17.01
CA HIS A 56 12.97 12.52 -17.70
C HIS A 56 12.33 13.68 -16.96
N HIS A 57 11.77 14.63 -17.73
CA HIS A 57 10.92 15.69 -17.17
C HIS A 57 9.57 15.14 -16.69
N ALA A 58 8.79 15.97 -15.97
CA ALA A 58 7.44 15.65 -15.54
C ALA A 58 6.54 15.23 -16.70
N LEU A 59 5.53 14.41 -16.41
CA LEU A 59 4.53 13.98 -17.42
C LEU A 59 3.73 15.16 -17.94
N LEU A 60 3.59 15.22 -19.24
CA LEU A 60 2.80 16.23 -19.94
C LEU A 60 1.84 15.55 -20.94
N VAL A 61 0.80 16.27 -21.31
CA VAL A 61 -0.01 15.89 -22.48
C VAL A 61 0.80 16.14 -23.76
N THR A 62 0.57 15.31 -24.78
CA THR A 62 1.22 15.42 -26.09
C THR A 62 0.58 16.54 -26.93
N GLU A 63 1.07 16.75 -28.16
CA GLU A 63 0.51 17.70 -29.14
C GLU A 63 -0.80 17.22 -29.75
N ASN A 64 -1.23 16.02 -29.47
CA ASN A 64 -2.46 15.45 -30.02
C ASN A 64 -3.48 15.21 -28.92
N LEU A 65 -4.74 15.52 -29.20
CA LEU A 65 -5.84 15.06 -28.35
C LEU A 65 -5.95 13.52 -28.45
N PRO A 66 -6.34 12.86 -27.38
CA PRO A 66 -6.53 11.42 -27.41
C PRO A 66 -7.72 11.08 -28.31
N GLY A 67 -7.63 9.94 -29.01
CA GLY A 67 -8.76 9.32 -29.70
C GLY A 67 -9.72 8.64 -28.73
N ASP A 68 -10.27 7.49 -29.15
CA ASP A 68 -11.12 6.68 -28.28
C ASP A 68 -10.28 6.04 -27.17
N LEU A 69 -10.59 6.40 -25.93
CA LEU A 69 -9.94 5.88 -24.73
C LEU A 69 -10.90 4.95 -23.98
N SER A 70 -10.38 3.85 -23.47
CA SER A 70 -11.06 3.07 -22.44
C SER A 70 -11.31 3.91 -21.18
N PRO A 71 -12.22 3.51 -20.27
CA PRO A 71 -12.48 4.27 -19.03
C PRO A 71 -11.23 4.50 -18.18
N ASP A 72 -10.35 3.51 -18.07
CA ASP A 72 -9.12 3.61 -17.29
C ASP A 72 -8.09 4.54 -17.95
N GLU A 73 -7.89 4.42 -19.26
CA GLU A 73 -7.00 5.30 -20.01
C GLU A 73 -7.48 6.75 -19.95
N ARG A 74 -8.80 6.97 -20.08
CA ARG A 74 -9.41 8.29 -19.92
C ARG A 74 -9.14 8.88 -18.54
N THR A 75 -9.31 8.07 -17.49
CA THR A 75 -9.05 8.51 -16.12
C THR A 75 -7.61 8.97 -15.96
N ILE A 76 -6.65 8.18 -16.45
CA ILE A 76 -5.23 8.52 -16.37
C ILE A 76 -4.90 9.76 -17.19
N TYR A 77 -5.39 9.85 -18.43
CA TYR A 77 -5.19 11.04 -19.27
C TYR A 77 -5.72 12.30 -18.60
N GLU A 78 -6.94 12.25 -18.05
CA GLU A 78 -7.55 13.37 -17.37
C GLU A 78 -6.82 13.77 -16.08
N MET A 79 -6.26 12.81 -15.35
CA MET A 79 -5.40 13.11 -14.21
C MET A 79 -4.13 13.86 -14.61
N ILE A 80 -3.49 13.45 -15.72
CA ILE A 80 -2.30 14.13 -16.24
C ILE A 80 -2.66 15.53 -16.75
N ALA A 81 -3.72 15.66 -17.56
CA ALA A 81 -4.17 16.94 -18.09
C ALA A 81 -4.57 17.92 -16.99
N ALA A 82 -5.28 17.46 -15.95
CA ALA A 82 -5.61 18.26 -14.79
C ALA A 82 -4.34 18.75 -14.08
N ARG A 83 -3.39 17.87 -13.86
CA ARG A 83 -2.13 18.22 -13.19
C ARG A 83 -1.28 19.22 -13.99
N VAL A 84 -1.29 19.11 -15.32
CA VAL A 84 -0.65 20.12 -16.19
C VAL A 84 -1.31 21.48 -15.99
N LEU A 85 -2.64 21.57 -16.10
CA LEU A 85 -3.36 22.82 -15.89
C LEU A 85 -3.14 23.39 -14.49
N GLU A 86 -3.20 22.58 -13.43
CA GLU A 86 -2.94 23.00 -12.05
C GLU A 86 -1.53 23.57 -11.88
N SER A 87 -0.52 22.92 -12.46
CA SER A 87 0.90 23.29 -12.30
C SER A 87 1.22 24.66 -12.87
N PHE A 88 0.53 25.06 -13.94
CA PHE A 88 0.78 26.32 -14.63
C PHE A 88 -0.27 27.40 -14.31
N SER A 89 -1.26 27.08 -13.48
CA SER A 89 -2.29 28.01 -13.00
C SER A 89 -1.76 28.99 -11.94
N ALA A 90 -2.55 30.03 -11.69
CA ALA A 90 -2.32 30.94 -10.59
C ALA A 90 -2.35 30.21 -9.22
N LYS A 91 -1.66 30.78 -8.24
CA LYS A 91 -1.65 30.24 -6.87
C LYS A 91 -3.04 30.31 -6.23
N CYS A 92 -3.39 29.32 -5.45
CA CYS A 92 -4.48 29.42 -4.50
C CYS A 92 -4.03 30.35 -3.33
N LEU A 93 -4.83 31.36 -3.05
CA LEU A 93 -4.60 32.25 -1.91
C LEU A 93 -5.61 31.93 -0.82
N MET A 94 -5.10 31.51 0.33
CA MET A 94 -5.88 31.19 1.53
C MET A 94 -5.55 32.19 2.63
N GLU A 95 -6.58 32.72 3.27
CA GLU A 95 -6.47 33.47 4.52
C GLU A 95 -6.67 32.48 5.67
N ARG A 96 -5.72 32.43 6.59
CA ARG A 96 -5.81 31.57 7.78
C ARG A 96 -5.88 32.44 9.02
N THR A 97 -6.93 32.25 9.78
CA THR A 97 -7.14 32.90 11.08
C THR A 97 -6.87 31.89 12.18
N ALA A 98 -6.02 32.23 13.13
CA ALA A 98 -5.78 31.46 14.33
C ALA A 98 -6.17 32.33 15.54
N VAL A 99 -7.06 31.85 16.39
CA VAL A 99 -7.56 32.55 17.56
C VAL A 99 -7.14 31.80 18.80
N THR A 100 -6.59 32.52 19.77
CA THR A 100 -6.26 32.00 21.09
C THR A 100 -7.11 32.73 22.13
N LEU A 101 -7.86 32.00 22.92
CA LEU A 101 -8.75 32.52 23.96
C LEU A 101 -8.27 32.04 25.33
N GLN A 102 -8.48 32.85 26.35
CA GLN A 102 -8.22 32.49 27.75
C GLN A 102 -9.48 32.59 28.58
N SER A 103 -9.74 31.57 29.37
CA SER A 103 -10.84 31.60 30.36
C SER A 103 -10.42 30.81 31.60
N ALA A 104 -10.53 31.42 32.77
CA ALA A 104 -10.21 30.84 34.07
C ALA A 104 -8.82 30.15 34.12
N GLY A 105 -7.81 30.71 33.43
CA GLY A 105 -6.44 30.15 33.36
C GLY A 105 -6.26 29.03 32.34
N VAL A 106 -7.29 28.64 31.61
CA VAL A 106 -7.25 27.63 30.55
C VAL A 106 -7.18 28.33 29.20
N THR A 107 -6.30 27.84 28.34
CA THR A 107 -6.12 28.35 26.97
C THR A 107 -6.90 27.48 25.99
N PHE A 108 -7.70 28.10 25.14
CA PHE A 108 -8.42 27.50 24.05
C PHE A 108 -7.87 28.02 22.73
N SER A 109 -7.77 27.17 21.72
CA SER A 109 -7.32 27.57 20.40
C SER A 109 -8.28 27.06 19.33
N VAL A 110 -8.56 27.89 18.34
CA VAL A 110 -9.32 27.52 17.15
C VAL A 110 -8.65 28.14 15.93
N SER A 111 -8.71 27.45 14.82
CA SER A 111 -8.23 27.99 13.53
C SER A 111 -9.29 27.77 12.45
N GLY A 112 -9.38 28.74 11.55
CA GLY A 112 -10.20 28.66 10.36
C GLY A 112 -9.41 29.10 9.13
N SER A 113 -9.87 28.73 7.94
CA SER A 113 -9.29 29.21 6.69
C SER A 113 -10.35 29.51 5.66
N ILE A 114 -10.12 30.55 4.87
CA ILE A 114 -11.03 30.98 3.80
C ILE A 114 -10.20 31.06 2.51
N ILE A 115 -10.66 30.44 1.43
CA ILE A 115 -10.06 30.58 0.12
C ILE A 115 -10.48 31.93 -0.46
N ARG A 116 -9.54 32.83 -0.64
CA ARG A 116 -9.76 34.15 -1.26
C ARG A 116 -9.67 34.09 -2.78
N VAL A 117 -8.70 33.34 -3.27
CA VAL A 117 -8.51 33.10 -4.71
C VAL A 117 -8.31 31.58 -4.90
N PRO A 118 -9.22 30.88 -5.56
CA PRO A 118 -9.12 29.44 -5.73
C PRO A 118 -7.92 29.01 -6.58
N GLY A 119 -7.51 29.82 -7.56
CA GLY A 119 -6.35 29.53 -8.42
C GLY A 119 -6.44 28.12 -9.03
N TRP A 120 -5.36 27.33 -8.91
CA TRP A 120 -5.26 25.99 -9.46
C TRP A 120 -6.35 25.02 -8.97
N ARG A 121 -6.97 25.24 -7.81
CA ARG A 121 -8.05 24.38 -7.28
C ARG A 121 -9.31 24.39 -8.17
N SER A 122 -9.48 25.43 -8.96
CA SER A 122 -10.61 25.53 -9.90
C SER A 122 -10.54 24.55 -11.08
N VAL A 123 -9.37 23.94 -11.36
CA VAL A 123 -9.22 22.98 -12.47
C VAL A 123 -10.19 21.79 -12.35
N LEU A 124 -10.28 21.22 -11.15
CA LEU A 124 -11.13 20.07 -10.88
C LEU A 124 -12.43 20.42 -10.17
N ASN A 125 -12.63 21.69 -9.78
CA ASN A 125 -13.77 22.14 -8.96
C ASN A 125 -14.01 21.23 -7.74
N LEU A 126 -12.93 20.75 -7.14
CA LEU A 126 -13.02 19.88 -5.96
C LEU A 126 -13.69 20.65 -4.82
N PRO A 127 -14.67 20.02 -4.14
CA PRO A 127 -15.22 20.61 -2.92
C PRO A 127 -14.09 20.81 -1.92
N ASP A 128 -14.24 21.84 -1.08
CA ASP A 128 -13.30 22.10 0.01
C ASP A 128 -13.32 20.90 0.97
N GLU A 129 -12.38 19.97 0.82
CA GLU A 129 -12.24 18.81 1.72
C GLU A 129 -11.91 19.24 3.16
N ASP A 130 -11.43 20.47 3.33
CA ASP A 130 -11.12 21.06 4.63
C ASP A 130 -12.37 21.56 5.40
N LYS A 131 -13.59 21.35 4.89
CA LYS A 131 -14.83 21.82 5.56
C LYS A 131 -15.15 21.15 6.89
N GLU A 132 -14.67 19.93 7.11
CA GLU A 132 -14.93 19.23 8.39
C GLU A 132 -14.12 19.81 9.57
N ASP A 133 -12.93 20.38 9.29
CA ASP A 133 -12.06 20.96 10.33
C ASP A 133 -11.92 22.50 10.26
N ASN A 134 -12.49 23.14 9.22
CA ASN A 134 -12.38 24.58 9.00
C ASN A 134 -13.65 25.32 9.44
N ALA A 135 -13.65 25.81 10.65
CA ALA A 135 -14.68 26.75 11.11
C ALA A 135 -14.57 28.07 10.34
N THR A 136 -15.67 28.57 9.79
CA THR A 136 -15.73 29.97 9.37
C THR A 136 -15.78 30.81 10.65
N LEU A 137 -14.64 31.41 10.96
CA LEU A 137 -14.55 32.26 12.16
C LEU A 137 -15.13 33.64 11.85
N PRO A 138 -15.85 34.25 12.82
CA PRO A 138 -16.26 35.64 12.70
C PRO A 138 -15.04 36.57 12.72
N GLU A 139 -15.24 37.84 12.37
CA GLU A 139 -14.22 38.87 12.55
C GLU A 139 -14.02 39.08 14.05
N LEU A 140 -12.76 38.93 14.49
CA LEU A 140 -12.36 39.04 15.90
C LEU A 140 -11.10 39.92 16.00
N HIS A 141 -11.03 40.71 17.07
CA HIS A 141 -9.87 41.56 17.36
C HIS A 141 -9.24 41.17 18.70
N GLU A 142 -7.99 41.48 18.85
CA GLU A 142 -7.27 41.25 20.11
C GLU A 142 -7.92 42.08 21.24
N GLY A 143 -8.25 41.39 22.33
CA GLY A 143 -8.92 41.98 23.48
C GLY A 143 -10.44 41.83 23.47
N ASP A 144 -11.02 41.25 22.41
CA ASP A 144 -12.46 40.96 22.38
C ASP A 144 -12.87 39.97 23.51
N SER A 145 -14.00 40.28 24.18
CA SER A 145 -14.60 39.39 25.17
C SER A 145 -15.76 38.64 24.55
N LEU A 146 -15.70 37.29 24.57
CA LEU A 146 -16.70 36.43 24.01
C LEU A 146 -17.49 35.72 25.10
N PRO A 147 -18.84 35.65 25.01
CA PRO A 147 -19.62 34.89 25.95
C PRO A 147 -19.45 33.38 25.73
N ILE A 148 -19.28 32.62 26.81
CA ILE A 148 -19.27 31.15 26.75
C ILE A 148 -20.69 30.67 26.85
N TYR A 149 -21.24 30.08 25.79
CA TYR A 149 -22.61 29.53 25.78
C TYR A 149 -22.66 28.08 26.24
N ASN A 150 -21.61 27.31 25.97
CA ASN A 150 -21.50 25.92 26.38
C ASN A 150 -20.02 25.54 26.54
N SER A 151 -19.76 24.65 27.49
CA SER A 151 -18.44 24.02 27.63
C SER A 151 -18.65 22.54 27.93
N GLU A 152 -17.91 21.69 27.19
CA GLU A 152 -17.98 20.25 27.35
C GLU A 152 -16.57 19.67 27.38
N ALA A 153 -16.29 18.82 28.36
CA ALA A 153 -15.06 18.05 28.41
C ALA A 153 -15.27 16.71 27.70
N LEU A 154 -14.67 16.55 26.53
CA LEU A 154 -14.76 15.30 25.75
C LEU A 154 -13.57 14.39 26.09
N GLU A 155 -13.87 13.20 26.60
CA GLU A 155 -12.87 12.14 26.72
C GLU A 155 -12.62 11.53 25.34
N LYS A 156 -11.38 11.64 24.88
CA LYS A 156 -10.96 11.08 23.59
C LYS A 156 -9.76 10.14 23.79
N GLN A 157 -9.75 9.05 23.04
CA GLN A 157 -8.62 8.14 22.98
C GLN A 157 -7.84 8.38 21.69
N THR A 158 -6.52 8.32 21.79
CA THR A 158 -5.65 8.32 20.60
C THR A 158 -5.91 7.07 19.77
N LYS A 159 -5.98 7.24 18.48
CA LYS A 159 -6.13 6.12 17.54
C LYS A 159 -4.73 5.74 16.99
N PRO A 160 -4.45 4.46 16.78
CA PRO A 160 -3.23 4.05 16.10
C PRO A 160 -3.22 4.61 14.68
N ARG A 161 -2.02 4.72 14.08
CA ARG A 161 -1.91 5.11 12.68
C ARG A 161 -2.71 4.11 11.82
N PRO A 162 -3.42 4.57 10.77
CA PRO A 162 -4.10 3.67 9.86
C PRO A 162 -3.11 2.76 9.15
N LEU A 163 -3.58 1.58 8.77
CA LEU A 163 -2.80 0.67 7.93
C LEU A 163 -2.46 1.34 6.59
N HIS A 164 -1.31 0.99 6.03
CA HIS A 164 -0.92 1.48 4.71
C HIS A 164 -1.92 1.05 3.64
N THR A 165 -2.18 1.94 2.69
CA THR A 165 -2.71 1.62 1.37
C THR A 165 -1.53 1.48 0.40
N GLU A 166 -1.75 1.02 -0.82
CA GLU A 166 -0.68 0.99 -1.84
C GLU A 166 -0.11 2.38 -2.08
N SER A 167 -0.96 3.41 -2.15
CA SER A 167 -0.54 4.80 -2.31
C SER A 167 0.33 5.29 -1.15
N THR A 168 -0.08 5.04 0.10
CA THR A 168 0.71 5.49 1.27
C THR A 168 1.99 4.68 1.44
N LEU A 169 2.01 3.40 1.03
CA LEU A 169 3.24 2.60 1.00
C LEU A 169 4.21 3.12 -0.05
N LEU A 170 3.75 3.42 -1.27
CA LEU A 170 4.57 4.06 -2.30
C LEU A 170 5.18 5.39 -1.82
N ALA A 171 4.37 6.23 -1.16
CA ALA A 171 4.86 7.49 -0.59
C ALA A 171 5.89 7.27 0.53
N ALA A 172 5.70 6.25 1.37
CA ALA A 172 6.67 5.88 2.40
C ALA A 172 7.99 5.37 1.78
N MET A 173 7.93 4.55 0.74
CA MET A 173 9.12 4.10 0.00
C MET A 173 9.88 5.28 -0.61
N GLU A 174 9.16 6.24 -1.20
CA GLU A 174 9.75 7.45 -1.79
C GLU A 174 10.45 8.33 -0.74
N SER A 175 9.86 8.45 0.44
CA SER A 175 10.37 9.32 1.50
C SER A 175 11.24 8.62 2.53
N ALA A 176 11.58 7.36 2.34
CA ALA A 176 12.29 6.51 3.30
C ALA A 176 13.63 7.12 3.77
N GLY A 177 14.36 7.79 2.87
CA GLY A 177 15.61 8.46 3.21
C GLY A 177 15.51 9.57 4.26
N LYS A 178 14.30 10.10 4.53
CA LYS A 178 14.11 11.14 5.56
C LYS A 178 14.31 10.62 6.98
N GLU A 179 14.23 9.32 7.20
CA GLU A 179 14.40 8.67 8.50
C GLU A 179 15.88 8.41 8.84
N LEU A 180 16.79 8.61 7.87
CA LEU A 180 18.22 8.40 8.07
C LEU A 180 18.85 9.53 8.91
N GLU A 181 19.72 9.17 9.86
CA GLU A 181 20.46 10.11 10.70
C GLU A 181 21.69 10.67 9.97
N ASN A 182 22.34 9.87 9.14
CA ASN A 182 23.51 10.26 8.36
C ASN A 182 23.10 11.17 7.18
N GLU A 183 23.68 12.36 7.11
CA GLU A 183 23.34 13.36 6.09
C GLU A 183 23.78 12.95 4.67
N GLU A 184 24.94 12.25 4.51
CA GLU A 184 25.39 11.77 3.19
C GLU A 184 24.43 10.67 2.67
N GLU A 185 24.07 9.73 3.52
CA GLU A 185 23.11 8.66 3.19
C GLU A 185 21.72 9.24 2.92
N ARG A 186 21.31 10.25 3.72
CA ARG A 186 20.04 10.96 3.51
C ARG A 186 20.03 11.68 2.16
N GLN A 187 21.11 12.33 1.80
CA GLN A 187 21.21 13.02 0.52
C GLN A 187 21.23 12.04 -0.66
N ALA A 188 21.95 10.92 -0.55
CA ALA A 188 21.97 9.86 -1.56
C ALA A 188 20.57 9.24 -1.76
N MET A 189 19.79 9.05 -0.68
CA MET A 189 18.45 8.51 -0.71
C MET A 189 17.36 9.55 -1.03
N LYS A 190 17.66 10.84 -1.06
CA LYS A 190 16.66 11.92 -1.21
C LYS A 190 15.89 11.83 -2.51
N GLU A 191 16.52 11.38 -3.56
CA GLU A 191 15.95 11.29 -4.91
C GLU A 191 15.51 9.86 -5.26
N ALA A 192 16.15 8.85 -4.68
CA ALA A 192 15.89 7.45 -4.96
C ALA A 192 14.83 6.82 -4.03
N GLY A 193 14.91 7.05 -2.72
CA GLY A 193 14.09 6.32 -1.74
C GLY A 193 14.39 4.82 -1.74
N ILE A 194 13.42 4.01 -1.35
CA ILE A 194 13.48 2.54 -1.52
C ILE A 194 12.89 2.20 -2.90
N GLY A 195 13.72 1.67 -3.78
CA GLY A 195 13.38 1.42 -5.17
C GLY A 195 13.18 2.72 -5.97
N THR A 196 13.24 2.60 -7.28
CA THR A 196 12.98 3.71 -8.19
C THR A 196 11.48 3.81 -8.52
N PRO A 197 10.99 4.92 -9.08
CA PRO A 197 9.61 5.00 -9.58
C PRO A 197 9.23 3.83 -10.50
N ALA A 198 10.20 3.32 -11.26
CA ALA A 198 10.00 2.18 -12.17
C ALA A 198 9.84 0.83 -11.44
N THR A 199 10.42 0.65 -10.27
CA THR A 199 10.52 -0.66 -9.60
C THR A 199 9.61 -0.80 -8.39
N ARG A 200 9.17 0.29 -7.76
CA ARG A 200 8.35 0.26 -6.52
C ARG A 200 7.09 -0.57 -6.67
N ALA A 201 6.35 -0.40 -7.76
CA ALA A 201 5.14 -1.19 -8.00
C ALA A 201 5.45 -2.69 -8.10
N ALA A 202 6.51 -3.07 -8.81
CA ALA A 202 6.94 -4.47 -8.93
C ALA A 202 7.41 -5.06 -7.59
N ILE A 203 8.03 -4.25 -6.72
CA ILE A 203 8.41 -4.66 -5.36
C ILE A 203 7.14 -4.99 -4.55
N ILE A 204 6.13 -4.12 -4.58
CA ILE A 204 4.86 -4.35 -3.87
C ILE A 204 4.16 -5.60 -4.42
N GLU A 205 4.07 -5.77 -5.74
CA GLU A 205 3.50 -6.98 -6.35
C GLU A 205 4.29 -8.25 -5.97
N THR A 206 5.59 -8.15 -5.78
CA THR A 206 6.41 -9.26 -5.28
C THR A 206 6.02 -9.64 -3.84
N LEU A 207 5.71 -8.67 -2.98
CA LEU A 207 5.21 -8.96 -1.63
C LEU A 207 3.87 -9.69 -1.66
N PHE A 208 2.96 -9.33 -2.58
CA PHE A 208 1.70 -10.05 -2.77
C PHE A 208 1.93 -11.45 -3.33
N SER A 209 2.72 -11.60 -4.38
CA SER A 209 2.96 -12.89 -5.04
C SER A 209 3.65 -13.91 -4.12
N ARG A 210 4.46 -13.43 -3.17
CA ARG A 210 5.09 -14.23 -2.12
C ARG A 210 4.21 -14.47 -0.91
N ASP A 211 2.99 -13.92 -0.90
CA ASP A 211 2.05 -14.00 0.21
C ASP A 211 2.63 -13.44 1.53
N TYR A 212 3.33 -12.32 1.45
CA TYR A 212 3.83 -11.61 2.63
C TYR A 212 2.84 -10.57 3.12
N ILE A 213 2.08 -9.98 2.20
CA ILE A 213 0.99 -9.04 2.47
C ILE A 213 -0.26 -9.43 1.66
N ARG A 214 -1.42 -8.98 2.12
CA ARG A 214 -2.69 -9.13 1.40
C ARG A 214 -3.46 -7.82 1.43
N ARG A 215 -4.39 -7.66 0.48
CA ARG A 215 -5.33 -6.53 0.44
C ARG A 215 -6.55 -6.85 1.30
N GLU A 216 -6.89 -5.96 2.22
CA GLU A 216 -8.20 -5.95 2.89
C GLU A 216 -8.89 -4.63 2.57
N LYS A 217 -9.82 -4.65 1.61
CA LYS A 217 -10.39 -3.46 0.98
C LYS A 217 -9.27 -2.61 0.35
N LYS A 218 -9.03 -1.39 0.88
CA LYS A 218 -7.95 -0.49 0.44
C LYS A 218 -6.67 -0.62 1.27
N SER A 219 -6.72 -1.34 2.39
CA SER A 219 -5.60 -1.46 3.33
C SER A 219 -4.71 -2.66 3.01
N LEU A 220 -3.43 -2.51 3.29
CA LEU A 220 -2.43 -3.57 3.20
C LEU A 220 -2.25 -4.19 4.59
N VAL A 221 -2.41 -5.50 4.68
CA VAL A 221 -2.30 -6.25 5.93
C VAL A 221 -1.20 -7.31 5.78
N PRO A 222 -0.26 -7.41 6.73
CA PRO A 222 0.73 -8.47 6.70
C PRO A 222 0.05 -9.83 6.93
N THR A 223 0.56 -10.87 6.28
CA THR A 223 0.16 -12.25 6.53
C THR A 223 1.00 -12.85 7.65
N GLU A 224 0.58 -13.99 8.20
CA GLU A 224 1.41 -14.72 9.17
C GLU A 224 2.80 -15.05 8.61
N LYS A 225 2.86 -15.43 7.33
CA LYS A 225 4.11 -15.67 6.63
C LYS A 225 4.96 -14.41 6.53
N GLY A 226 4.36 -13.26 6.22
CA GLY A 226 5.04 -11.97 6.19
C GLY A 226 5.61 -11.58 7.55
N LEU A 227 4.83 -11.76 8.62
CA LEU A 227 5.27 -11.52 9.98
C LEU A 227 6.41 -12.45 10.41
N ALA A 228 6.33 -13.74 10.02
CA ALA A 228 7.42 -14.70 10.29
C ALA A 228 8.72 -14.30 9.58
N VAL A 229 8.65 -13.92 8.30
CA VAL A 229 9.83 -13.42 7.57
C VAL A 229 10.37 -12.15 8.21
N HIS A 230 9.50 -11.20 8.54
CA HIS A 230 9.91 -9.97 9.22
C HIS A 230 10.61 -10.24 10.55
N SER A 231 10.13 -11.19 11.36
CA SER A 231 10.76 -11.54 12.64
C SER A 231 12.18 -12.09 12.49
N ILE A 232 12.50 -12.70 11.35
CA ILE A 232 13.84 -13.22 11.04
C ILE A 232 14.79 -12.11 10.60
N VAL A 233 14.29 -11.15 9.82
CA VAL A 233 15.15 -10.17 9.14
C VAL A 233 15.20 -8.81 9.82
N ARG A 234 14.25 -8.45 10.68
CA ARG A 234 14.09 -7.10 11.25
C ARG A 234 15.33 -6.54 11.94
N ASP A 235 16.12 -7.41 12.57
CA ASP A 235 17.32 -7.03 13.31
C ASP A 235 18.60 -7.20 12.46
N LYS A 236 18.46 -7.40 11.15
CA LYS A 236 19.56 -7.60 10.22
C LYS A 236 19.70 -6.39 9.28
N LYS A 237 20.95 -6.08 8.92
CA LYS A 237 21.24 -4.93 8.03
C LYS A 237 20.46 -4.97 6.70
N ILE A 238 20.13 -6.16 6.19
CA ILE A 238 19.36 -6.30 4.94
C ILE A 238 17.95 -5.69 5.03
N ALA A 239 17.39 -5.55 6.25
CA ALA A 239 16.10 -4.92 6.48
C ALA A 239 16.22 -3.45 6.89
N ASP A 240 17.44 -2.93 7.04
CA ASP A 240 17.70 -1.57 7.47
C ASP A 240 17.85 -0.64 6.27
N ILE A 241 17.13 0.47 6.31
CA ILE A 241 17.21 1.55 5.31
C ILE A 241 18.62 2.11 5.20
N SER A 242 19.38 2.17 6.30
CA SER A 242 20.76 2.68 6.32
C SER A 242 21.68 1.92 5.38
N MET A 243 21.47 0.62 5.20
CA MET A 243 22.24 -0.17 4.24
C MET A 243 22.00 0.28 2.79
N THR A 244 20.76 0.55 2.41
CA THR A 244 20.47 1.10 1.09
C THR A 244 21.11 2.48 0.91
N GLY A 245 20.99 3.36 1.92
CA GLY A 245 21.62 4.68 1.91
C GLY A 245 23.13 4.63 1.77
N SER A 246 23.79 3.72 2.50
CA SER A 246 25.24 3.53 2.41
C SER A 246 25.67 3.03 1.03
N TRP A 247 24.92 2.14 0.41
CA TRP A 247 25.21 1.63 -0.93
C TRP A 247 24.98 2.67 -2.02
N GLU A 248 23.89 3.43 -1.95
CA GLU A 248 23.63 4.56 -2.87
C GLU A 248 24.73 5.64 -2.75
N SER A 249 25.16 5.97 -1.53
CA SER A 249 26.28 6.88 -1.29
C SER A 249 27.59 6.36 -1.88
N ALA A 250 27.86 5.05 -1.75
CA ALA A 250 29.03 4.44 -2.34
C ALA A 250 28.99 4.46 -3.87
N LEU A 251 27.83 4.17 -4.48
CA LEU A 251 27.65 4.24 -5.93
C LEU A 251 27.86 5.67 -6.46
N ALA A 252 27.33 6.69 -5.77
CA ALA A 252 27.59 8.09 -6.12
C ALA A 252 29.08 8.48 -6.03
N LYS A 253 29.81 7.90 -5.06
CA LYS A 253 31.26 8.11 -4.95
C LYS A 253 32.03 7.41 -6.08
N ILE A 254 31.57 6.25 -6.54
CA ILE A 254 32.16 5.57 -7.72
C ILE A 254 31.95 6.41 -8.98
N GLU A 255 30.74 6.94 -9.18
CA GLU A 255 30.41 7.77 -10.33
C GLU A 255 31.32 9.01 -10.43
N THR A 256 31.64 9.62 -9.29
CA THR A 256 32.54 10.79 -9.20
C THR A 256 34.04 10.43 -9.11
N GLY A 257 34.41 9.15 -9.18
CA GLY A 257 35.79 8.69 -9.06
C GLY A 257 36.36 8.73 -7.62
N GLY A 258 35.52 8.97 -6.63
CA GLY A 258 35.92 9.02 -5.20
C GLY A 258 36.00 7.64 -4.52
N MET A 259 35.58 6.57 -5.19
CA MET A 259 35.64 5.20 -4.69
C MET A 259 35.91 4.22 -5.83
N ASP A 260 36.72 3.20 -5.55
CA ASP A 260 36.99 2.11 -6.48
C ASP A 260 35.85 1.08 -6.53
N SER A 261 35.42 0.70 -7.76
CA SER A 261 34.32 -0.23 -7.98
C SER A 261 34.59 -1.64 -7.45
N ASP A 262 35.84 -2.11 -7.53
CA ASP A 262 36.22 -3.44 -7.05
C ASP A 262 36.16 -3.55 -5.52
N THR A 263 36.44 -2.44 -4.83
CA THR A 263 36.29 -2.33 -3.38
C THR A 263 34.82 -2.46 -2.96
N PHE A 264 33.93 -1.80 -3.70
CA PHE A 264 32.49 -1.90 -3.46
C PHE A 264 31.96 -3.33 -3.74
N HIS A 265 32.37 -3.96 -4.88
CA HIS A 265 32.02 -5.33 -5.20
C HIS A 265 32.45 -6.33 -4.12
N ARG A 266 33.70 -6.26 -3.67
CA ARG A 266 34.18 -7.12 -2.58
C ARG A 266 33.37 -6.94 -1.29
N GLY A 267 32.97 -5.71 -0.99
CA GLY A 267 32.09 -5.42 0.16
C GLY A 267 30.75 -6.15 0.06
N ILE A 268 30.12 -6.15 -1.15
CA ILE A 268 28.86 -6.87 -1.39
C ILE A 268 29.08 -8.39 -1.26
N GLU A 269 30.14 -8.95 -1.82
CA GLU A 269 30.43 -10.38 -1.75
C GLU A 269 30.59 -10.85 -0.30
N VAL A 270 31.37 -10.11 0.51
CA VAL A 270 31.58 -10.41 1.93
C VAL A 270 30.25 -10.34 2.69
N TYR A 271 29.46 -9.30 2.46
CA TYR A 271 28.16 -9.16 3.12
C TYR A 271 27.19 -10.27 2.70
N THR A 272 27.16 -10.63 1.43
CA THR A 272 26.29 -11.70 0.91
C THR A 272 26.62 -13.04 1.56
N ALA A 273 27.91 -13.38 1.69
CA ALA A 273 28.35 -14.59 2.38
C ALA A 273 27.95 -14.59 3.86
N GLN A 274 28.14 -13.45 4.54
CA GLN A 274 27.75 -13.28 5.94
C GLN A 274 26.25 -13.46 6.13
N ILE A 275 25.41 -12.69 5.43
CA ILE A 275 23.96 -12.73 5.62
C ILE A 275 23.36 -14.08 5.23
N THR A 276 23.92 -14.74 4.23
CA THR A 276 23.51 -16.09 3.83
C THR A 276 23.74 -17.07 4.98
N THR A 277 24.92 -17.01 5.59
CA THR A 277 25.26 -17.86 6.75
C THR A 277 24.34 -17.58 7.94
N GLU A 278 24.09 -16.31 8.23
CA GLU A 278 23.16 -15.91 9.30
C GLU A 278 21.73 -16.41 9.07
N LEU A 279 21.22 -16.30 7.83
CA LEU A 279 19.87 -16.73 7.49
C LEU A 279 19.71 -18.26 7.48
N LEU A 280 20.74 -19.00 7.04
CA LEU A 280 20.74 -20.47 7.07
C LEU A 280 20.73 -21.00 8.53
N ASN A 281 21.36 -20.27 9.45
CA ASN A 281 21.41 -20.62 10.87
C ASN A 281 20.24 -20.03 11.68
N ALA A 282 19.39 -19.22 11.07
CA ALA A 282 18.25 -18.63 11.74
C ALA A 282 17.19 -19.69 12.07
N THR A 283 16.92 -19.86 13.36
CA THR A 283 15.83 -20.72 13.83
C THR A 283 14.52 -19.93 13.74
N ILE A 284 13.60 -20.40 12.93
CA ILE A 284 12.26 -19.78 12.81
C ILE A 284 11.46 -20.15 14.06
N SER A 285 11.42 -19.26 15.05
CA SER A 285 10.40 -19.33 16.09
C SER A 285 9.12 -18.76 15.54
N ILE A 286 8.28 -19.61 14.91
CA ILE A 286 6.93 -19.20 14.51
C ILE A 286 6.15 -19.01 15.80
N ALA A 287 5.89 -17.75 16.17
CA ALA A 287 5.22 -17.36 17.41
C ALA A 287 3.71 -17.68 17.43
N SER A 288 3.24 -18.60 16.63
CA SER A 288 1.84 -19.05 16.57
C SER A 288 1.65 -20.53 16.81
N ALA A 289 2.63 -21.23 17.43
CA ALA A 289 2.43 -22.63 17.82
C ALA A 289 1.42 -22.79 18.96
N THR A 290 1.07 -21.72 19.68
CA THR A 290 0.13 -21.80 20.83
C THR A 290 -1.33 -21.93 20.42
N ASP A 291 -1.72 -21.47 19.23
CA ASP A 291 -3.10 -21.59 18.72
C ASP A 291 -3.28 -22.69 17.64
N SER A 292 -2.21 -23.26 17.15
CA SER A 292 -2.30 -24.33 16.14
C SER A 292 -2.68 -25.67 16.78
N PRO A 293 -3.64 -26.40 16.21
CA PRO A 293 -4.11 -27.64 16.80
C PRO A 293 -3.01 -28.70 16.91
N ILE A 294 -3.02 -29.45 17.99
CA ILE A 294 -2.08 -30.56 18.19
C ILE A 294 -2.28 -31.60 17.07
N CYS A 295 -1.18 -32.11 16.54
CA CYS A 295 -1.20 -33.12 15.50
C CYS A 295 -1.90 -34.41 15.99
N PRO A 296 -2.99 -34.85 15.36
CA PRO A 296 -3.72 -36.07 15.80
C PRO A 296 -2.92 -37.35 15.61
N LYS A 297 -1.94 -37.36 14.69
CA LYS A 297 -1.13 -38.51 14.35
C LYS A 297 0.01 -38.75 15.35
N CYS A 298 0.85 -37.75 15.58
CA CYS A 298 2.01 -37.92 16.48
C CYS A 298 1.77 -37.38 17.90
N LYS A 299 0.77 -36.53 18.11
CA LYS A 299 0.42 -35.91 19.40
C LYS A 299 1.54 -35.04 20.04
N GLN A 300 2.65 -34.86 19.34
CA GLN A 300 3.82 -34.11 19.81
C GLN A 300 4.01 -32.81 19.07
N GLY A 301 3.67 -32.74 17.79
CA GLY A 301 3.76 -31.53 16.98
C GLY A 301 2.43 -30.83 16.84
N HIS A 302 2.46 -29.62 16.27
CA HIS A 302 1.29 -28.83 15.92
C HIS A 302 1.06 -28.87 14.42
N VAL A 303 -0.19 -28.69 13.96
CA VAL A 303 -0.51 -28.65 12.53
C VAL A 303 -0.33 -27.23 12.02
N LEU A 304 0.68 -27.02 11.18
CA LEU A 304 0.99 -25.76 10.54
C LEU A 304 0.26 -25.62 9.20
N PHE A 305 -0.31 -24.46 8.96
CA PHE A 305 -1.11 -24.17 7.77
C PHE A 305 -0.27 -23.43 6.72
N PHE A 306 -0.22 -23.97 5.51
CA PHE A 306 0.45 -23.35 4.35
C PHE A 306 -0.55 -23.17 3.21
N ASN A 307 -0.17 -22.44 2.18
CA ASN A 307 -1.07 -22.06 1.07
C ASN A 307 -1.66 -23.28 0.32
N LYS A 308 -0.90 -24.35 0.14
CA LYS A 308 -1.35 -25.57 -0.59
C LYS A 308 -1.56 -26.77 0.30
N ILE A 309 -1.07 -26.74 1.54
CA ILE A 309 -1.02 -27.91 2.41
C ILE A 309 -1.02 -27.48 3.88
N ALA A 310 -1.59 -28.29 4.75
CA ALA A 310 -1.34 -28.27 6.18
C ALA A 310 -0.54 -29.50 6.57
N LYS A 311 0.51 -29.34 7.40
CA LYS A 311 1.40 -30.43 7.80
C LYS A 311 1.82 -30.32 9.26
N CYS A 312 2.25 -31.42 9.85
CA CYS A 312 2.80 -31.42 11.20
C CYS A 312 4.12 -30.65 11.29
N SER A 313 4.34 -29.92 12.40
CA SER A 313 5.60 -29.25 12.70
C SER A 313 6.72 -30.24 13.06
N ASN A 314 6.38 -31.45 13.55
CA ASN A 314 7.37 -32.50 13.81
C ASN A 314 7.85 -33.10 12.48
N VAL A 315 9.17 -33.02 12.25
CA VAL A 315 9.82 -33.47 10.98
C VAL A 315 9.67 -34.96 10.74
N ASP A 316 9.55 -35.77 11.81
CA ASP A 316 9.38 -37.22 11.71
C ASP A 316 7.91 -37.63 11.49
N CYS A 317 6.98 -36.66 11.53
CA CYS A 317 5.57 -36.95 11.35
C CYS A 317 5.13 -36.71 9.91
N THR A 318 4.51 -37.71 9.32
CA THR A 318 4.07 -37.70 7.91
C THR A 318 2.68 -37.11 7.68
N LEU A 319 2.01 -36.53 8.72
CA LEU A 319 0.69 -35.93 8.55
C LEU A 319 0.75 -34.77 7.54
N LYS A 320 -0.06 -34.89 6.47
CA LYS A 320 -0.23 -33.88 5.42
C LYS A 320 -1.68 -33.83 5.00
N VAL A 321 -2.26 -32.62 4.93
CA VAL A 321 -3.60 -32.36 4.43
C VAL A 321 -3.49 -31.36 3.29
N PHE A 322 -3.78 -31.78 2.07
CA PHE A 322 -3.80 -30.90 0.91
C PHE A 322 -5.07 -30.04 0.93
N ARG A 323 -4.92 -28.76 0.67
CA ARG A 323 -6.06 -27.83 0.62
C ARG A 323 -6.94 -28.04 -0.61
N GLY A 324 -6.33 -28.35 -1.75
CA GLY A 324 -7.05 -28.60 -3.00
C GLY A 324 -7.68 -30.00 -3.02
N ILE A 325 -9.00 -30.09 -2.92
CA ILE A 325 -9.75 -31.35 -3.00
C ILE A 325 -10.96 -31.15 -3.92
N CYS A 326 -11.07 -31.93 -4.99
CA CYS A 326 -12.23 -31.95 -5.89
C CYS A 326 -12.67 -30.56 -6.34
N ASN A 327 -11.73 -29.77 -6.89
CA ASN A 327 -11.91 -28.38 -7.34
C ASN A 327 -12.35 -27.37 -6.26
N LYS A 328 -12.20 -27.72 -5.00
CA LYS A 328 -12.43 -26.83 -3.85
C LYS A 328 -11.15 -26.63 -3.05
N GLN A 329 -11.03 -25.46 -2.43
CA GLN A 329 -9.95 -25.13 -1.48
C GLN A 329 -10.50 -25.21 -0.05
N LEU A 330 -9.86 -26.03 0.79
CA LEU A 330 -10.21 -26.15 2.21
C LEU A 330 -9.76 -24.90 2.96
N THR A 331 -10.64 -24.36 3.77
CA THR A 331 -10.34 -23.26 4.70
C THR A 331 -9.59 -23.77 5.94
N ASP A 332 -8.88 -22.88 6.65
CA ASP A 332 -8.20 -23.22 7.90
C ASP A 332 -9.18 -23.81 8.93
N LYS A 333 -10.40 -23.26 8.99
CA LYS A 333 -11.47 -23.74 9.86
C LYS A 333 -11.83 -25.20 9.56
N GLN A 334 -11.97 -25.56 8.29
CA GLN A 334 -12.30 -26.95 7.89
C GLN A 334 -11.16 -27.92 8.21
N ILE A 335 -9.90 -27.48 7.99
CA ILE A 335 -8.74 -28.30 8.35
C ILE A 335 -8.60 -28.42 9.87
N THR A 336 -8.86 -27.36 10.62
CA THR A 336 -8.89 -27.39 12.09
C THR A 336 -9.95 -28.36 12.61
N GLU A 337 -11.17 -28.34 12.03
CA GLU A 337 -12.21 -29.31 12.37
C GLU A 337 -11.78 -30.75 12.08
N LEU A 338 -11.16 -30.99 10.91
CA LEU A 338 -10.65 -32.32 10.54
C LEU A 338 -9.59 -32.81 11.53
N VAL A 339 -8.65 -31.93 11.92
CA VAL A 339 -7.54 -32.27 12.82
C VAL A 339 -8.01 -32.49 14.26
N THR A 340 -8.95 -31.66 14.75
CA THR A 340 -9.39 -31.72 16.16
C THR A 340 -10.51 -32.70 16.41
N LYS A 341 -11.43 -32.86 15.44
CA LYS A 341 -12.62 -33.69 15.55
C LYS A 341 -12.53 -35.02 14.72
N GLY A 342 -11.46 -35.16 13.92
CA GLY A 342 -11.29 -36.28 13.00
C GLY A 342 -12.19 -36.21 11.76
N LYS A 343 -13.13 -35.25 11.68
CA LYS A 343 -14.11 -35.13 10.59
C LYS A 343 -14.52 -33.66 10.42
N THR A 344 -14.76 -33.22 9.17
CA THR A 344 -15.32 -31.90 8.86
C THR A 344 -16.85 -31.89 8.86
N GLY A 345 -17.47 -30.74 8.87
CA GLY A 345 -18.84 -30.58 8.39
C GLY A 345 -18.96 -30.96 6.90
N VAL A 346 -20.20 -31.11 6.41
CA VAL A 346 -20.47 -31.44 5.00
C VAL A 346 -20.05 -30.29 4.10
N ILE A 347 -19.16 -30.56 3.15
CA ILE A 347 -18.68 -29.63 2.13
C ILE A 347 -19.54 -29.82 0.89
N LYS A 348 -20.28 -28.81 0.50
CA LYS A 348 -21.20 -28.86 -0.64
C LYS A 348 -20.47 -28.59 -1.97
N GLY A 349 -20.91 -29.27 -3.03
CA GLY A 349 -20.48 -28.98 -4.39
C GLY A 349 -19.05 -29.40 -4.69
N LEU A 350 -18.54 -30.48 -4.13
CA LEU A 350 -17.29 -31.11 -4.55
C LEU A 350 -17.49 -31.74 -5.94
N GLN A 351 -16.49 -31.65 -6.82
CA GLN A 351 -16.57 -32.18 -8.18
C GLN A 351 -15.78 -33.49 -8.31
N GLY A 352 -16.46 -34.57 -8.61
CA GLY A 352 -15.83 -35.85 -8.91
C GLY A 352 -15.08 -35.88 -10.24
N LYS A 353 -14.26 -36.90 -10.48
CA LYS A 353 -13.52 -37.09 -11.75
C LYS A 353 -14.42 -37.09 -13.00
N SER A 354 -15.69 -37.47 -12.84
CA SER A 354 -16.69 -37.45 -13.91
C SER A 354 -17.38 -36.10 -14.11
N GLY A 355 -16.95 -35.03 -13.43
CA GLY A 355 -17.57 -33.68 -13.47
C GLY A 355 -18.87 -33.56 -12.67
N LYS A 356 -19.39 -34.63 -12.11
CA LYS A 356 -20.63 -34.60 -11.28
C LYS A 356 -20.33 -33.98 -9.92
N SER A 357 -21.20 -33.08 -9.48
CA SER A 357 -21.13 -32.49 -8.15
C SER A 357 -21.71 -33.41 -7.09
N PHE A 358 -21.07 -33.45 -5.91
CA PHE A 358 -21.54 -34.22 -4.75
C PHE A 358 -21.19 -33.48 -3.45
N ASP A 359 -21.91 -33.84 -2.38
CA ASP A 359 -21.69 -33.29 -1.05
C ASP A 359 -21.12 -34.39 -0.15
N ALA A 360 -20.04 -34.12 0.55
CA ALA A 360 -19.41 -35.05 1.49
C ALA A 360 -18.69 -34.31 2.61
N ALA A 361 -18.58 -34.95 3.76
CA ALA A 361 -17.62 -34.54 4.79
C ALA A 361 -16.27 -35.22 4.52
N LEU A 362 -15.19 -34.61 5.01
CA LEU A 362 -13.87 -35.25 5.01
C LEU A 362 -13.59 -35.85 6.37
N ALA A 363 -12.95 -37.00 6.39
CA ALA A 363 -12.53 -37.69 7.61
C ALA A 363 -11.13 -38.29 7.41
N PHE A 364 -10.41 -38.55 8.51
CA PHE A 364 -9.19 -39.32 8.46
C PHE A 364 -9.48 -40.84 8.48
N ASP A 365 -8.74 -41.60 7.66
CA ASP A 365 -8.66 -43.05 7.79
C ASP A 365 -7.71 -43.47 8.94
N ALA A 366 -7.54 -44.78 9.14
CA ALA A 366 -6.66 -45.33 10.17
C ALA A 366 -5.17 -44.94 10.00
N GLN A 367 -4.76 -44.52 8.81
CA GLN A 367 -3.40 -44.06 8.48
C GLN A 367 -3.27 -42.55 8.47
N PHE A 368 -4.34 -41.81 8.83
CA PHE A 368 -4.45 -40.35 8.77
C PHE A 368 -4.38 -39.76 7.35
N ASN A 369 -4.85 -40.52 6.32
CA ASN A 369 -5.13 -39.94 5.02
C ASN A 369 -6.55 -39.38 5.00
N VAL A 370 -6.74 -38.31 4.18
CA VAL A 370 -8.05 -37.67 4.05
C VAL A 370 -8.94 -38.48 3.12
N THR A 371 -10.11 -38.90 3.61
CA THR A 371 -11.13 -39.66 2.89
C THR A 371 -12.47 -38.94 2.90
N PHE A 372 -13.40 -39.37 2.01
CA PHE A 372 -14.76 -38.83 1.99
C PHE A 372 -15.66 -39.64 2.91
N SER A 373 -16.42 -38.90 3.75
CA SER A 373 -17.50 -39.49 4.56
C SER A 373 -18.83 -38.95 4.04
N PHE A 374 -19.66 -39.81 3.51
CA PHE A 374 -20.98 -39.43 3.02
C PHE A 374 -21.99 -39.45 4.17
N PRO A 375 -22.96 -38.51 4.21
CA PRO A 375 -24.07 -38.61 5.16
C PRO A 375 -24.90 -39.88 4.85
N ASP A 376 -25.27 -40.61 5.89
CA ASP A 376 -26.18 -41.75 5.74
C ASP A 376 -27.47 -41.29 5.05
N LYS A 377 -27.80 -41.90 3.94
CA LYS A 377 -29.12 -41.72 3.32
C LYS A 377 -30.14 -42.36 4.28
N GLY A 378 -30.75 -41.51 5.11
CA GLY A 378 -31.84 -41.92 5.97
C GLY A 378 -32.87 -42.72 5.14
N THR A 379 -33.24 -43.92 5.60
CA THR A 379 -34.31 -44.76 5.07
C THR A 379 -35.57 -43.91 4.88
N PRO A 380 -36.27 -43.99 3.75
CA PRO A 380 -37.49 -43.22 3.51
C PRO A 380 -38.53 -43.59 4.56
N GLY A 381 -38.86 -42.67 5.44
CA GLY A 381 -39.93 -42.87 6.43
C GLY A 381 -41.25 -43.16 5.73
N THR A 382 -41.83 -44.32 6.03
CA THR A 382 -43.18 -44.72 5.62
C THR A 382 -44.19 -43.64 6.01
N SER A 383 -44.77 -43.00 5.01
CA SER A 383 -45.88 -42.08 5.20
C SER A 383 -47.11 -42.83 5.69
N LYS A 384 -47.46 -42.68 6.95
CA LYS A 384 -48.78 -43.08 7.46
C LYS A 384 -49.82 -42.17 6.84
N LYS A 385 -50.62 -42.74 5.90
CA LYS A 385 -51.91 -42.18 5.46
C LYS A 385 -52.82 -42.10 6.68
N LYS A 386 -53.26 -40.92 7.03
CA LYS A 386 -54.42 -40.71 7.87
C LYS A 386 -55.68 -40.82 7.00
N LYS A 387 -56.59 -41.69 7.45
CA LYS A 387 -57.99 -41.76 7.03
C LYS A 387 -58.73 -40.50 7.48
#